data_0ceafd92b116be90c9e36c19d0ba330e
#
_entry.id   0ceafd92b116be90c9e36c19d0ba330e
#
_cell.length_a   1.000
_cell.length_b   1.000
_cell.length_c   1.000
_cell.angle_alpha   90.00
_cell.angle_beta   90.00
_cell.angle_gamma   90.00
#
_symmetry.space_group_name_H-M   'P 1'
#
loop_
_entity.id
_entity.type
_entity.pdbx_description
1 polymer ?
#
loop_
_entity_poly.entity_id
_entity_poly.type
_entity_poly.pdbx_seq_one_letter_code
_entity_poly.pdbx_strand_id
1 'polypeptide(L)'
;MRKIQLPETTTRSEERWEQGSDFHLMQYAAADRPVDPWQGDARPYASGRDAFRALLLHGMKTRGWKRLLVPSYYCQFVVASLKGAGMDMALYPDEPGRRQISLGDVATREGDVVLRVNFFGLGRRPDYRDMARGRIEIIEDHTHDPWSEWAMSSKADWCVASLRKTLPVPDGAMLWSPAGYALPPSVGPTRERQEASSKKIAAMLLKSLYLHGHAISKDDFRNLYTEAEGSLRTGDASAMTVWSANLLRSLPVQHMRSARRQNHACLSQALRDIPGLEVLQPDDEQGICPFSCVIVLDTPARRAYLLENLISRRVYPAVLWPLETPVCEGVPPEHRELSRRMLSIHCDARYSEADMARVAGLVREFSIAYAPQRHGEA
;
A
#
# COMPACT_ATOMS: atom_id res chain seq x y z
N MET A 1 -29.62 -25.97 -6.95
CA MET A 1 -28.73 -24.82 -7.17
C MET A 1 -27.71 -25.22 -8.22
N ARG A 2 -27.73 -24.62 -9.41
CA ARG A 2 -26.68 -24.83 -10.41
C ARG A 2 -25.44 -24.11 -9.91
N LYS A 3 -24.32 -24.82 -9.69
CA LYS A 3 -23.02 -24.20 -9.45
C LYS A 3 -22.71 -23.34 -10.67
N ILE A 4 -22.58 -22.04 -10.46
CA ILE A 4 -21.97 -21.16 -11.46
C ILE A 4 -20.50 -21.55 -11.47
N GLN A 5 -20.11 -22.40 -12.42
CA GLN A 5 -18.71 -22.61 -12.73
C GLN A 5 -18.24 -21.34 -13.44
N LEU A 6 -17.44 -20.54 -12.72
CA LEU A 6 -16.60 -19.56 -13.40
C LEU A 6 -15.64 -20.36 -14.30
N PRO A 7 -15.36 -19.89 -15.52
CA PRO A 7 -14.52 -20.66 -16.43
C PRO A 7 -13.18 -20.98 -15.77
N GLU A 8 -12.78 -22.24 -15.82
CA GLU A 8 -11.42 -22.69 -15.47
C GLU A 8 -10.43 -21.82 -16.21
N THR A 9 -9.38 -21.41 -15.53
CA THR A 9 -8.21 -20.63 -15.98
C THR A 9 -8.11 -20.48 -17.51
N THR A 10 -9.03 -19.75 -18.11
CA THR A 10 -8.87 -19.31 -19.48
C THR A 10 -7.77 -18.25 -19.45
N THR A 11 -6.70 -18.54 -20.16
CA THR A 11 -5.60 -17.60 -20.47
C THR A 11 -6.21 -16.22 -20.72
N ARG A 12 -5.71 -15.22 -20.00
CA ARG A 12 -6.08 -13.82 -20.26
C ARG A 12 -5.96 -13.57 -21.75
N SER A 13 -6.93 -12.94 -22.37
CA SER A 13 -6.82 -12.52 -23.76
C SER A 13 -5.59 -11.61 -23.87
N GLU A 14 -4.61 -11.96 -24.70
CA GLU A 14 -3.42 -11.13 -24.91
C GLU A 14 -3.78 -9.71 -25.31
N GLU A 15 -4.88 -9.55 -26.04
CA GLU A 15 -5.41 -8.23 -26.44
C GLU A 15 -5.86 -7.37 -25.25
N ARG A 16 -6.16 -7.98 -24.11
CA ARG A 16 -6.63 -7.28 -22.90
C ARG A 16 -5.67 -7.40 -21.71
N TRP A 17 -4.47 -7.93 -21.96
CA TRP A 17 -3.44 -7.96 -20.93
C TRP A 17 -3.13 -6.55 -20.44
N GLU A 18 -3.04 -6.41 -19.12
CA GLU A 18 -2.60 -5.18 -18.45
C GLU A 18 -1.89 -5.52 -17.15
N GLN A 19 -0.97 -4.65 -16.75
CA GLN A 19 -0.24 -4.76 -15.49
C GLN A 19 -0.48 -3.50 -14.65
N GLY A 20 -0.84 -3.68 -13.39
CA GLY A 20 -1.12 -2.60 -12.46
C GLY A 20 -2.61 -2.38 -12.21
N SER A 21 -2.96 -1.19 -11.66
CA SER A 21 -4.31 -0.80 -11.31
C SER A 21 -4.96 -1.69 -10.22
N ASP A 22 -6.25 -1.49 -9.94
CA ASP A 22 -6.97 -2.20 -8.89
C ASP A 22 -7.04 -3.71 -9.09
N PHE A 23 -7.13 -4.46 -7.98
CA PHE A 23 -7.33 -5.90 -8.04
C PHE A 23 -8.65 -6.24 -8.73
N HIS A 24 -8.64 -7.27 -9.56
CA HIS A 24 -9.85 -7.94 -10.06
C HIS A 24 -10.21 -9.12 -9.16
N LEU A 25 -11.40 -9.66 -9.30
CA LEU A 25 -11.79 -10.88 -8.62
C LEU A 25 -10.96 -12.05 -9.17
N MET A 26 -10.25 -12.72 -8.29
CA MET A 26 -9.37 -13.84 -8.63
C MET A 26 -9.91 -15.13 -8.03
N GLN A 27 -9.76 -16.21 -8.77
CA GLN A 27 -9.99 -17.54 -8.23
C GLN A 27 -8.68 -18.07 -7.64
N TYR A 28 -8.74 -18.49 -6.40
CA TYR A 28 -7.67 -19.23 -5.75
C TYR A 28 -8.22 -20.58 -5.27
N ALA A 29 -7.38 -21.62 -5.31
CA ALA A 29 -7.66 -22.78 -4.49
C ALA A 29 -7.82 -22.33 -3.04
N ALA A 30 -8.85 -22.81 -2.37
CA ALA A 30 -9.08 -22.45 -0.98
C ALA A 30 -7.83 -22.77 -0.16
N ALA A 31 -7.45 -21.86 0.74
CA ALA A 31 -6.36 -22.12 1.65
C ALA A 31 -6.70 -23.32 2.53
N ASP A 32 -5.78 -24.26 2.66
CA ASP A 32 -5.95 -25.42 3.54
C ASP A 32 -6.20 -25.03 5.00
N ARG A 33 -5.68 -23.88 5.40
CA ARG A 33 -5.94 -23.26 6.70
C ARG A 33 -6.03 -21.73 6.55
N PRO A 34 -7.07 -21.10 7.11
CA PRO A 34 -7.12 -19.65 7.25
C PRO A 34 -5.90 -19.17 8.05
N VAL A 35 -5.20 -18.17 7.54
CA VAL A 35 -4.12 -17.53 8.27
C VAL A 35 -4.70 -16.36 9.03
N ASP A 36 -4.92 -16.51 10.33
CA ASP A 36 -5.16 -15.41 11.26
C ASP A 36 -3.90 -15.21 12.12
N PRO A 37 -2.95 -14.36 11.68
CA PRO A 37 -1.71 -14.15 12.42
C PRO A 37 -1.94 -13.35 13.71
N TRP A 38 -3.07 -12.69 13.84
CA TRP A 38 -3.41 -11.87 15.01
C TRP A 38 -4.15 -12.62 16.10
N GLN A 39 -4.52 -13.92 15.88
CA GLN A 39 -5.12 -14.84 16.85
C GLN A 39 -6.33 -14.26 17.60
N GLY A 40 -7.11 -13.42 16.92
CA GLY A 40 -8.28 -12.76 17.52
C GLY A 40 -7.98 -11.46 18.28
N ASP A 41 -6.73 -11.11 18.50
CA ASP A 41 -6.32 -9.90 19.22
C ASP A 41 -6.20 -8.66 18.32
N ALA A 42 -6.91 -8.66 17.19
CA ALA A 42 -6.95 -7.54 16.29
C ALA A 42 -8.38 -7.10 15.99
N ARG A 43 -8.55 -5.81 15.70
CA ARG A 43 -9.82 -5.20 15.36
C ARG A 43 -9.91 -4.93 13.86
N PRO A 44 -10.88 -5.53 13.15
CA PRO A 44 -11.08 -5.28 11.74
C PRO A 44 -11.82 -3.97 11.47
N TYR A 45 -11.33 -3.19 10.50
CA TYR A 45 -11.92 -1.96 10.00
C TYR A 45 -12.09 -2.01 8.46
N ALA A 46 -12.98 -1.18 7.92
CA ALA A 46 -13.21 -1.11 6.48
C ALA A 46 -11.99 -0.58 5.70
N SER A 47 -11.20 0.30 6.31
CA SER A 47 -9.97 0.82 5.70
C SER A 47 -8.92 1.17 6.74
N GLY A 48 -7.65 1.33 6.31
CA GLY A 48 -6.60 1.84 7.18
C GLY A 48 -6.93 3.21 7.77
N ARG A 49 -7.63 4.07 7.02
CA ARG A 49 -8.08 5.38 7.50
C ARG A 49 -9.12 5.26 8.62
N ASP A 50 -10.05 4.31 8.50
CA ASP A 50 -11.02 4.01 9.58
C ASP A 50 -10.30 3.51 10.84
N ALA A 51 -9.33 2.61 10.68
CA ALA A 51 -8.51 2.08 11.78
C ALA A 51 -7.71 3.19 12.48
N PHE A 52 -7.00 4.02 11.71
CA PHE A 52 -6.26 5.16 12.25
C PHE A 52 -7.18 6.16 12.96
N ARG A 53 -8.30 6.54 12.34
CA ARG A 53 -9.26 7.47 12.95
C ARG A 53 -9.75 6.94 14.29
N ALA A 54 -10.17 5.68 14.35
CA ALA A 54 -10.60 5.04 15.58
C ALA A 54 -9.50 5.05 16.65
N LEU A 55 -8.27 4.72 16.26
CA LEU A 55 -7.12 4.70 17.14
C LEU A 55 -6.79 6.10 17.68
N LEU A 56 -6.74 7.13 16.83
CA LEU A 56 -6.42 8.49 17.26
C LEU A 56 -7.46 9.04 18.21
N LEU A 57 -8.77 8.87 17.92
CA LEU A 57 -9.84 9.27 18.82
C LEU A 57 -9.78 8.53 20.16
N HIS A 58 -9.46 7.25 20.15
CA HIS A 58 -9.24 6.45 21.34
C HIS A 58 -8.03 6.95 22.14
N GLY A 59 -6.90 7.18 21.49
CA GLY A 59 -5.67 7.65 22.13
C GLY A 59 -5.82 9.04 22.73
N MET A 60 -6.48 9.98 22.06
CA MET A 60 -6.82 11.28 22.65
C MET A 60 -7.64 11.15 23.91
N LYS A 61 -8.62 10.25 23.93
CA LYS A 61 -9.53 10.06 25.07
C LYS A 61 -8.90 9.31 26.25
N THR A 62 -8.08 8.30 25.98
CA THR A 62 -7.64 7.32 27.00
C THR A 62 -6.16 7.36 27.31
N ARG A 63 -5.32 7.93 26.39
CA ARG A 63 -3.87 7.99 26.52
C ARG A 63 -3.33 9.41 26.65
N GLY A 64 -4.18 10.42 26.50
CA GLY A 64 -3.78 11.83 26.57
C GLY A 64 -2.97 12.30 25.36
N TRP A 65 -3.13 11.64 24.19
CA TRP A 65 -2.46 12.07 22.97
C TRP A 65 -2.91 13.46 22.55
N LYS A 66 -1.93 14.29 22.16
CA LYS A 66 -2.14 15.69 21.77
C LYS A 66 -1.62 15.99 20.38
N ARG A 67 -0.49 15.35 19.99
CA ARG A 67 0.16 15.59 18.70
C ARG A 67 0.67 14.29 18.09
N LEU A 68 0.39 14.10 16.79
CA LEU A 68 0.91 13.00 15.98
C LEU A 68 2.15 13.48 15.19
N LEU A 69 3.27 12.80 15.39
CA LEU A 69 4.47 12.97 14.58
C LEU A 69 4.39 12.02 13.38
N VAL A 70 4.42 12.58 12.18
CA VAL A 70 4.20 11.86 10.91
C VAL A 70 5.46 11.91 10.05
N PRO A 71 5.85 10.82 9.37
CA PRO A 71 6.95 10.85 8.41
C PRO A 71 6.69 11.89 7.32
N SER A 72 7.68 12.68 6.97
CA SER A 72 7.53 13.70 5.91
C SER A 72 7.37 13.10 4.52
N TYR A 73 7.83 11.86 4.30
CA TYR A 73 7.51 11.07 3.11
C TYR A 73 6.36 10.11 3.42
N TYR A 74 5.11 10.52 3.19
CA TYR A 74 3.98 9.66 3.48
C TYR A 74 2.76 9.97 2.59
N CYS A 75 1.80 9.05 2.57
CA CYS A 75 0.58 9.14 1.75
C CYS A 75 -0.28 10.34 2.15
N GLN A 76 -0.37 11.36 1.29
CA GLN A 76 -1.10 12.59 1.58
C GLN A 76 -2.60 12.38 1.82
N PHE A 77 -3.21 11.35 1.22
CA PHE A 77 -4.61 10.98 1.54
C PHE A 77 -4.77 10.44 2.97
N VAL A 78 -3.76 9.74 3.49
CA VAL A 78 -3.76 9.29 4.88
C VAL A 78 -3.53 10.49 5.78
N VAL A 79 -2.52 11.32 5.50
CA VAL A 79 -2.22 12.54 6.27
C VAL A 79 -3.46 13.45 6.38
N ALA A 80 -4.19 13.67 5.28
CA ALA A 80 -5.42 14.45 5.30
C ALA A 80 -6.50 13.83 6.20
N SER A 81 -6.65 12.50 6.16
CA SER A 81 -7.59 11.79 7.02
C SER A 81 -7.21 11.86 8.50
N LEU A 82 -5.91 11.75 8.81
CA LEU A 82 -5.38 11.87 10.18
C LEU A 82 -5.60 13.29 10.73
N LYS A 83 -5.32 14.31 9.92
CA LYS A 83 -5.59 15.72 10.27
C LYS A 83 -7.07 15.95 10.57
N GLY A 84 -7.96 15.31 9.82
CA GLY A 84 -9.41 15.35 10.05
C GLY A 84 -9.88 14.71 11.36
N ALA A 85 -9.04 13.96 12.08
CA ALA A 85 -9.34 13.44 13.41
C ALA A 85 -9.23 14.53 14.52
N GLY A 86 -8.70 15.71 14.22
CA GLY A 86 -8.62 16.84 15.14
C GLY A 86 -7.41 16.83 16.07
N MET A 87 -6.41 15.98 15.81
CA MET A 87 -5.15 15.96 16.55
C MET A 87 -4.13 16.87 15.87
N ASP A 88 -3.33 17.60 16.67
CA ASP A 88 -2.18 18.35 16.15
C ASP A 88 -1.20 17.42 15.43
N MET A 89 -0.53 17.92 14.41
CA MET A 89 0.42 17.14 13.61
C MET A 89 1.72 17.90 13.41
N ALA A 90 2.83 17.15 13.39
CA ALA A 90 4.14 17.67 12.96
C ALA A 90 4.85 16.61 12.10
N LEU A 91 5.65 17.07 11.14
CA LEU A 91 6.46 16.18 10.32
C LEU A 91 7.82 15.92 11.00
N TYR A 92 8.34 14.71 10.81
CA TYR A 92 9.72 14.37 11.08
C TYR A 92 10.37 13.77 9.83
N PRO A 93 11.69 13.97 9.61
CA PRO A 93 12.35 13.48 8.41
C PRO A 93 12.47 11.96 8.43
N ASP A 94 11.72 11.29 7.56
CA ASP A 94 11.79 9.86 7.29
C ASP A 94 11.35 9.56 5.86
N GLU A 95 12.02 8.59 5.23
CA GLU A 95 11.86 8.26 3.81
C GLU A 95 12.17 6.78 3.54
N PRO A 96 11.74 6.24 2.39
CA PRO A 96 12.10 4.88 1.98
C PRO A 96 13.62 4.68 1.90
N GLY A 97 14.11 3.54 2.43
CA GLY A 97 15.54 3.20 2.43
C GLY A 97 16.33 3.77 3.62
N ARG A 98 15.72 4.60 4.45
CA ARG A 98 16.38 5.10 5.66
C ARG A 98 16.39 4.02 6.75
N ARG A 99 17.59 3.60 7.15
CA ARG A 99 17.77 2.50 8.13
C ARG A 99 17.60 2.93 9.59
N GLN A 100 18.04 4.15 9.90
CA GLN A 100 17.93 4.71 11.24
C GLN A 100 16.98 5.89 11.25
N ILE A 101 16.13 5.90 12.26
CA ILE A 101 15.17 6.98 12.43
C ILE A 101 15.67 7.87 13.52
N SER A 102 15.76 9.12 13.16
CA SER A 102 15.88 10.21 14.12
C SER A 102 14.63 11.04 14.01
N LEU A 103 14.05 11.43 15.14
CA LEU A 103 13.02 12.47 15.13
C LEU A 103 13.62 13.82 14.65
N GLY A 104 14.94 13.84 14.39
CA GLY A 104 15.65 15.01 13.95
C GLY A 104 15.56 16.13 14.99
N ASP A 105 15.34 17.34 14.50
CA ASP A 105 15.18 18.52 15.35
C ASP A 105 13.76 18.71 15.91
N VAL A 106 12.89 17.69 15.79
CA VAL A 106 11.53 17.77 16.34
C VAL A 106 11.62 17.65 17.86
N ALA A 107 11.47 18.78 18.53
CA ALA A 107 11.36 18.79 19.98
C ALA A 107 10.11 17.99 20.42
N THR A 108 10.35 16.87 21.08
CA THR A 108 9.27 16.01 21.60
C THR A 108 8.67 16.59 22.89
N ARG A 109 7.41 16.35 23.13
CA ARG A 109 6.65 16.84 24.28
C ARG A 109 5.67 15.80 24.79
N GLU A 110 5.18 16.01 26.01
CA GLU A 110 4.17 15.13 26.60
C GLU A 110 2.89 15.11 25.75
N GLY A 111 2.41 13.91 25.49
CA GLY A 111 1.24 13.65 24.63
C GLY A 111 1.59 13.49 23.14
N ASP A 112 2.87 13.45 22.78
CA ASP A 112 3.28 13.06 21.44
C ASP A 112 3.10 11.56 21.23
N VAL A 113 2.68 11.20 20.01
CA VAL A 113 2.69 9.83 19.48
C VAL A 113 3.36 9.83 18.10
N VAL A 114 4.15 8.81 17.80
CA VAL A 114 4.92 8.73 16.55
C VAL A 114 4.31 7.68 15.64
N LEU A 115 4.04 8.07 14.39
CA LEU A 115 3.68 7.14 13.32
C LEU A 115 4.95 6.68 12.59
N ARG A 116 5.17 5.39 12.54
CA ARG A 116 6.23 4.71 11.79
C ARG A 116 5.64 3.98 10.60
N VAL A 117 6.33 3.96 9.47
CA VAL A 117 5.84 3.33 8.25
C VAL A 117 6.82 2.27 7.77
N ASN A 118 6.32 1.07 7.51
CA ASN A 118 7.07 0.06 6.76
C ASN A 118 6.98 0.42 5.26
N PHE A 119 7.85 1.34 4.83
CA PHE A 119 7.85 1.85 3.46
C PHE A 119 8.02 0.71 2.45
N PHE A 120 7.00 0.55 1.61
CA PHE A 120 6.94 -0.42 0.50
C PHE A 120 7.18 -1.87 0.90
N GLY A 121 7.07 -2.19 2.19
CA GLY A 121 7.36 -3.52 2.71
C GLY A 121 8.84 -3.90 2.59
N LEU A 122 9.74 -2.92 2.52
CA LEU A 122 11.18 -3.13 2.35
C LEU A 122 11.96 -3.08 3.67
N GLY A 123 11.35 -2.54 4.74
CA GLY A 123 12.03 -2.25 5.99
C GLY A 123 12.11 -3.44 6.94
N ARG A 124 13.11 -3.37 7.82
CA ARG A 124 13.23 -4.22 9.01
C ARG A 124 12.57 -3.57 10.22
N ARG A 125 12.34 -4.37 11.26
CA ARG A 125 11.92 -3.86 12.56
C ARG A 125 13.00 -2.90 13.11
N PRO A 126 12.62 -1.64 13.39
CA PRO A 126 13.54 -0.65 13.94
C PRO A 126 13.86 -0.95 15.41
N ASP A 127 14.98 -0.41 15.88
CA ASP A 127 15.32 -0.39 17.29
C ASP A 127 14.72 0.90 17.92
N TYR A 128 13.84 0.72 18.88
CA TYR A 128 13.15 1.84 19.55
C TYR A 128 13.81 2.28 20.86
N ARG A 129 15.01 1.76 21.21
CA ARG A 129 15.68 2.10 22.48
C ARG A 129 15.87 3.59 22.68
N ASP A 130 16.16 4.33 21.61
CA ASP A 130 16.37 5.77 21.68
C ASP A 130 15.04 6.54 21.82
N MET A 131 13.96 6.01 21.30
CA MET A 131 12.61 6.59 21.43
C MET A 131 11.96 6.25 22.77
N ALA A 132 12.25 5.09 23.35
CA ALA A 132 11.75 4.67 24.65
C ALA A 132 12.20 5.56 25.81
N ARG A 133 13.31 6.28 25.67
CA ARG A 133 13.79 7.24 26.68
C ARG A 133 12.81 8.40 26.94
N GLY A 134 11.94 8.72 25.97
CA GLY A 134 10.99 9.84 26.05
C GLY A 134 9.55 9.44 26.42
N ARG A 135 9.23 8.20 26.67
CA ARG A 135 7.84 7.70 26.87
C ARG A 135 6.87 8.07 25.73
N ILE A 136 7.38 8.16 24.50
CA ILE A 136 6.56 8.44 23.32
C ILE A 136 5.96 7.12 22.84
N GLU A 137 4.65 7.05 22.68
CA GLU A 137 3.98 5.89 22.11
C GLU A 137 4.19 5.82 20.60
N ILE A 138 4.25 4.60 20.06
CA ILE A 138 4.58 4.33 18.67
C ILE A 138 3.41 3.61 18.01
N ILE A 139 2.98 4.15 16.86
CA ILE A 139 2.06 3.50 15.94
C ILE A 139 2.86 3.05 14.72
N GLU A 140 2.74 1.80 14.31
CA GLU A 140 3.35 1.30 13.07
C GLU A 140 2.29 1.10 11.98
N ASP A 141 2.58 1.58 10.75
CA ASP A 141 1.80 1.28 9.56
C ASP A 141 2.48 0.18 8.74
N HIS A 142 1.87 -1.00 8.77
CA HIS A 142 2.29 -2.19 8.04
C HIS A 142 1.50 -2.45 6.76
N THR A 143 0.84 -1.43 6.21
CA THR A 143 -0.02 -1.55 5.02
C THR A 143 0.67 -2.23 3.84
N HIS A 144 1.98 -2.07 3.68
CA HIS A 144 2.71 -2.59 2.53
C HIS A 144 3.23 -4.03 2.72
N ASP A 145 3.36 -4.51 3.94
CA ASP A 145 3.58 -5.93 4.26
C ASP A 145 2.99 -6.30 5.63
N PRO A 146 1.68 -6.54 5.72
CA PRO A 146 0.98 -6.84 6.98
C PRO A 146 1.43 -8.13 7.66
N TRP A 147 2.10 -9.01 6.95
CA TRP A 147 2.61 -10.31 7.43
C TRP A 147 4.13 -10.38 7.47
N SER A 148 4.82 -9.23 7.47
CA SER A 148 6.27 -9.19 7.66
C SER A 148 6.66 -9.72 9.03
N GLU A 149 7.90 -10.19 9.16
CA GLU A 149 8.46 -10.51 10.47
C GLU A 149 8.39 -9.29 11.41
N TRP A 150 8.65 -8.10 10.87
CA TRP A 150 8.49 -6.86 11.63
C TRP A 150 7.08 -6.69 12.17
N ALA A 151 6.03 -6.82 11.35
CA ALA A 151 4.64 -6.69 11.78
C ALA A 151 4.27 -7.74 12.86
N MET A 152 4.72 -8.99 12.68
CA MET A 152 4.38 -10.12 13.57
C MET A 152 5.15 -10.12 14.88
N SER A 153 6.36 -9.54 14.91
CA SER A 153 7.20 -9.43 16.08
C SER A 153 7.38 -8.00 16.58
N SER A 154 6.46 -7.10 16.20
CA SER A 154 6.51 -5.69 16.56
C SER A 154 6.63 -5.46 18.06
N LYS A 155 7.33 -4.39 18.43
CA LYS A 155 7.45 -3.87 19.80
C LYS A 155 6.82 -2.50 19.95
N ALA A 156 6.06 -2.07 18.95
CA ALA A 156 5.31 -0.83 19.01
C ALA A 156 4.10 -0.95 19.96
N ASP A 157 3.56 0.18 20.34
CA ASP A 157 2.36 0.23 21.17
C ASP A 157 1.13 -0.17 20.34
N TRP A 158 1.11 0.23 19.07
CA TRP A 158 0.00 0.04 18.15
C TRP A 158 0.48 -0.27 16.74
N CYS A 159 -0.28 -1.10 16.03
CA CYS A 159 -0.03 -1.41 14.63
C CYS A 159 -1.31 -1.32 13.81
N VAL A 160 -1.21 -0.78 12.62
CA VAL A 160 -2.29 -0.69 11.62
C VAL A 160 -1.82 -1.25 10.30
N ALA A 161 -2.70 -1.94 9.58
CA ALA A 161 -2.43 -2.37 8.21
C ALA A 161 -3.69 -2.36 7.35
N SER A 162 -3.66 -1.70 6.20
CA SER A 162 -4.72 -1.76 5.19
C SER A 162 -4.51 -2.98 4.30
N LEU A 163 -5.36 -4.00 4.42
CA LEU A 163 -5.23 -5.28 3.72
C LEU A 163 -5.52 -5.17 2.22
N ARG A 164 -6.45 -4.30 1.83
CA ARG A 164 -6.87 -4.09 0.44
C ARG A 164 -5.78 -3.55 -0.49
N LYS A 165 -4.63 -3.15 0.06
CA LYS A 165 -3.48 -2.71 -0.72
C LYS A 165 -2.65 -3.89 -1.23
N THR A 166 -2.66 -4.98 -0.49
CA THR A 166 -1.85 -6.17 -0.79
C THR A 166 -2.66 -7.40 -1.17
N LEU A 167 -3.97 -7.39 -0.91
CA LEU A 167 -4.89 -8.49 -1.15
C LEU A 167 -6.09 -8.07 -2.00
N PRO A 168 -6.68 -8.98 -2.78
CA PRO A 168 -7.87 -8.74 -3.61
C PRO A 168 -9.15 -8.76 -2.76
N VAL A 169 -9.24 -7.89 -1.76
CA VAL A 169 -10.43 -7.69 -0.93
C VAL A 169 -11.04 -6.29 -1.20
N PRO A 170 -12.36 -6.14 -1.19
CA PRO A 170 -13.00 -4.87 -1.52
C PRO A 170 -12.77 -3.80 -0.46
N ASP A 171 -12.76 -4.16 0.82
CA ASP A 171 -12.40 -3.33 1.96
C ASP A 171 -11.58 -4.16 2.95
N GLY A 172 -11.03 -3.53 3.97
CA GLY A 172 -10.34 -4.24 5.05
C GLY A 172 -9.06 -3.58 5.52
N ALA A 173 -8.95 -3.51 6.83
CA ALA A 173 -7.74 -3.16 7.57
C ALA A 173 -7.78 -3.85 8.94
N MET A 174 -6.62 -3.99 9.57
CA MET A 174 -6.48 -4.50 10.92
C MET A 174 -5.79 -3.47 11.80
N LEU A 175 -6.23 -3.41 13.04
CA LEU A 175 -5.61 -2.67 14.14
C LEU A 175 -5.34 -3.64 15.28
N TRP A 176 -4.11 -3.67 15.80
CA TRP A 176 -3.74 -4.49 16.95
C TRP A 176 -2.73 -3.76 17.83
N SER A 177 -2.54 -4.26 19.06
CA SER A 177 -1.56 -3.72 19.98
C SER A 177 -0.57 -4.80 20.42
N PRO A 178 0.67 -4.78 19.92
CA PRO A 178 1.72 -5.68 20.40
C PRO A 178 2.02 -5.52 21.90
N ALA A 179 1.81 -4.32 22.44
CA ALA A 179 1.95 -4.02 23.86
C ALA A 179 0.75 -4.49 24.72
N GLY A 180 -0.31 -5.07 24.11
CA GLY A 180 -1.49 -5.56 24.83
C GLY A 180 -2.44 -4.48 25.34
N TYR A 181 -2.39 -3.27 24.80
CA TYR A 181 -3.33 -2.21 25.17
C TYR A 181 -4.75 -2.48 24.65
N ALA A 182 -5.74 -2.02 25.41
CA ALA A 182 -7.13 -2.14 25.03
C ALA A 182 -7.42 -1.40 23.70
N LEU A 183 -7.91 -2.13 22.71
CA LEU A 183 -8.25 -1.58 21.40
C LEU A 183 -9.49 -0.64 21.49
N PRO A 184 -9.63 0.31 20.54
CA PRO A 184 -10.84 1.12 20.43
C PRO A 184 -12.10 0.26 20.46
N PRO A 185 -13.25 0.77 20.94
CA PRO A 185 -14.50 0.03 20.94
C PRO A 185 -14.85 -0.52 19.55
N SER A 186 -15.46 -1.71 19.52
CA SER A 186 -15.92 -2.28 18.25
C SER A 186 -17.05 -1.42 17.68
N VAL A 187 -17.00 -1.20 16.37
CA VAL A 187 -18.06 -0.55 15.61
C VAL A 187 -18.65 -1.53 14.60
N GLY A 188 -19.91 -1.33 14.20
CA GLY A 188 -20.50 -2.09 13.11
C GLY A 188 -20.08 -1.56 11.74
N PRO A 189 -20.29 -2.33 10.65
CA PRO A 189 -20.14 -1.81 9.30
C PRO A 189 -21.23 -0.77 9.01
N THR A 190 -20.84 0.44 8.64
CA THR A 190 -21.80 1.49 8.24
C THR A 190 -22.40 1.18 6.88
N ARG A 191 -23.63 1.70 6.63
CA ARG A 191 -24.30 1.52 5.34
C ARG A 191 -23.45 2.05 4.18
N GLU A 192 -22.83 3.21 4.36
CA GLU A 192 -21.96 3.82 3.33
C GLU A 192 -20.77 2.91 2.97
N ARG A 193 -20.13 2.27 3.97
CA ARG A 193 -19.02 1.32 3.73
C ARG A 193 -19.49 0.02 3.10
N GLN A 194 -20.68 -0.46 3.45
CA GLN A 194 -21.28 -1.62 2.79
C GLN A 194 -21.58 -1.35 1.32
N GLU A 195 -22.14 -0.18 0.98
CA GLU A 195 -22.39 0.24 -0.40
C GLU A 195 -21.08 0.39 -1.18
N ALA A 196 -20.05 1.03 -0.60
CA ALA A 196 -18.72 1.14 -1.21
C ALA A 196 -18.08 -0.23 -1.48
N SER A 197 -18.15 -1.14 -0.51
CA SER A 197 -17.64 -2.51 -0.65
C SER A 197 -18.39 -3.28 -1.74
N SER A 198 -19.71 -3.15 -1.81
CA SER A 198 -20.53 -3.79 -2.84
C SER A 198 -20.19 -3.29 -4.25
N LYS A 199 -20.02 -1.97 -4.43
CA LYS A 199 -19.55 -1.38 -5.69
C LYS A 199 -18.17 -1.93 -6.08
N LYS A 200 -17.28 -2.06 -5.11
CA LYS A 200 -15.93 -2.58 -5.35
C LYS A 200 -15.92 -4.05 -5.73
N ILE A 201 -16.75 -4.89 -5.11
CA ILE A 201 -16.94 -6.30 -5.52
C ILE A 201 -17.44 -6.37 -6.97
N ALA A 202 -18.46 -5.57 -7.31
CA ALA A 202 -18.98 -5.50 -8.68
C ALA A 202 -17.89 -5.08 -9.66
N ALA A 203 -17.12 -4.04 -9.35
CA ALA A 203 -15.99 -3.59 -10.16
C ALA A 203 -14.93 -4.69 -10.34
N MET A 204 -14.57 -5.41 -9.27
CA MET A 204 -13.62 -6.52 -9.31
C MET A 204 -14.11 -7.65 -10.22
N LEU A 205 -15.41 -7.98 -10.18
CA LEU A 205 -16.02 -8.98 -11.04
C LEU A 205 -16.02 -8.54 -12.51
N LEU A 206 -16.50 -7.33 -12.80
CA LEU A 206 -16.53 -6.77 -14.17
C LEU A 206 -15.13 -6.70 -14.77
N LYS A 207 -14.13 -6.27 -13.98
CA LYS A 207 -12.74 -6.26 -14.42
C LYS A 207 -12.23 -7.67 -14.72
N SER A 208 -12.59 -8.67 -13.89
CA SER A 208 -12.24 -10.07 -14.17
C SER A 208 -12.84 -10.53 -15.50
N LEU A 209 -14.13 -10.30 -15.73
CA LEU A 209 -14.80 -10.61 -17.00
C LEU A 209 -14.16 -9.90 -18.19
N TYR A 210 -13.85 -8.61 -18.05
CA TYR A 210 -13.12 -7.85 -19.07
C TYR A 210 -11.79 -8.51 -19.45
N LEU A 211 -10.97 -8.87 -18.47
CA LEU A 211 -9.66 -9.50 -18.70
C LEU A 211 -9.76 -10.88 -19.38
N HIS A 212 -10.90 -11.57 -19.22
CA HIS A 212 -11.20 -12.84 -19.87
C HIS A 212 -11.90 -12.71 -21.23
N GLY A 213 -11.99 -11.51 -21.79
CA GLY A 213 -12.49 -11.31 -23.16
C GLY A 213 -13.98 -11.04 -23.27
N HIS A 214 -14.74 -10.99 -22.16
CA HIS A 214 -16.17 -10.67 -22.22
C HIS A 214 -16.43 -9.22 -22.69
N ALA A 215 -17.63 -8.97 -23.26
CA ALA A 215 -18.02 -7.66 -23.78
C ALA A 215 -18.33 -6.67 -22.64
N ILE A 216 -17.33 -6.32 -21.87
CA ILE A 216 -17.35 -5.33 -20.77
C ILE A 216 -16.47 -4.15 -21.18
N SER A 217 -16.93 -2.92 -20.94
CA SER A 217 -16.14 -1.71 -21.11
C SER A 217 -15.23 -1.47 -19.90
N LYS A 218 -14.07 -0.83 -20.11
CA LYS A 218 -13.23 -0.39 -18.99
C LYS A 218 -13.96 0.62 -18.10
N ASP A 219 -14.80 1.47 -18.64
CA ASP A 219 -15.53 2.48 -17.89
C ASP A 219 -16.55 1.86 -16.93
N ASP A 220 -17.13 0.70 -17.27
CA ASP A 220 -18.11 0.00 -16.42
C ASP A 220 -17.54 -0.31 -15.04
N PHE A 221 -16.28 -0.75 -14.96
CA PHE A 221 -15.66 -1.07 -13.67
C PHE A 221 -14.83 0.08 -13.08
N ARG A 222 -14.24 0.96 -13.90
CA ARG A 222 -13.44 2.08 -13.40
C ARG A 222 -14.29 3.11 -12.64
N ASN A 223 -15.49 3.39 -13.13
CA ASN A 223 -16.43 4.29 -12.46
C ASN A 223 -16.80 3.75 -11.08
N LEU A 224 -17.10 2.45 -10.98
CA LEU A 224 -17.41 1.81 -9.70
C LEU A 224 -16.23 1.84 -8.72
N TYR A 225 -14.99 1.62 -9.18
CA TYR A 225 -13.79 1.77 -8.33
C TYR A 225 -13.64 3.21 -7.83
N THR A 226 -13.82 4.18 -8.70
CA THR A 226 -13.70 5.61 -8.37
C THR A 226 -14.73 6.03 -7.33
N GLU A 227 -15.99 5.66 -7.54
CA GLU A 227 -17.08 5.93 -6.60
C GLU A 227 -16.85 5.28 -5.24
N ALA A 228 -16.48 3.98 -5.23
CA ALA A 228 -16.20 3.25 -4.00
C ALA A 228 -15.02 3.86 -3.23
N GLU A 229 -13.93 4.25 -3.93
CA GLU A 229 -12.78 4.88 -3.28
C GLU A 229 -13.12 6.28 -2.76
N GLY A 230 -13.98 7.02 -3.46
CA GLY A 230 -14.52 8.31 -3.00
C GLY A 230 -15.22 8.18 -1.65
N SER A 231 -16.11 7.21 -1.52
CA SER A 231 -16.86 6.94 -0.28
C SER A 231 -15.97 6.52 0.91
N LEU A 232 -14.75 6.03 0.67
CA LEU A 232 -13.80 5.68 1.73
C LEU A 232 -13.03 6.87 2.30
N ARG A 233 -13.18 8.08 1.75
CA ARG A 233 -12.38 9.25 2.15
C ARG A 233 -12.90 9.97 3.37
N THR A 234 -14.20 9.93 3.60
CA THR A 234 -14.92 10.69 4.63
C THR A 234 -15.78 9.76 5.49
N GLY A 235 -16.37 10.28 6.54
CA GLY A 235 -17.29 9.57 7.41
C GLY A 235 -16.65 8.99 8.68
N ASP A 236 -17.49 8.36 9.49
CA ASP A 236 -17.08 7.73 10.75
C ASP A 236 -16.35 6.41 10.52
N ALA A 237 -15.57 5.98 11.52
CA ALA A 237 -14.91 4.69 11.49
C ALA A 237 -15.93 3.55 11.38
N SER A 238 -15.66 2.61 10.49
CA SER A 238 -16.53 1.48 10.19
C SER A 238 -15.75 0.17 10.27
N ALA A 239 -16.41 -0.88 10.73
CA ALA A 239 -15.84 -2.23 10.65
C ALA A 239 -15.73 -2.72 9.20
N MET A 240 -14.84 -3.69 8.98
CA MET A 240 -14.75 -4.46 7.74
C MET A 240 -16.08 -5.16 7.45
N THR A 241 -16.47 -5.19 6.18
CA THR A 241 -17.71 -5.89 5.79
C THR A 241 -17.57 -7.40 5.93
N VAL A 242 -18.69 -8.08 6.14
CA VAL A 242 -18.74 -9.56 6.26
C VAL A 242 -18.19 -10.23 4.99
N TRP A 243 -18.44 -9.65 3.82
CA TRP A 243 -17.92 -10.13 2.54
C TRP A 243 -16.39 -10.16 2.53
N SER A 244 -15.77 -9.05 2.89
CA SER A 244 -14.32 -8.96 2.95
C SER A 244 -13.72 -9.87 4.00
N ALA A 245 -14.33 -9.99 5.16
CA ALA A 245 -13.89 -10.90 6.21
C ALA A 245 -13.93 -12.36 5.77
N ASN A 246 -14.98 -12.78 5.06
CA ASN A 246 -15.11 -14.14 4.53
C ASN A 246 -14.10 -14.38 3.39
N LEU A 247 -13.95 -13.42 2.48
CA LEU A 247 -12.99 -13.52 1.40
C LEU A 247 -11.56 -13.63 1.95
N LEU A 248 -11.21 -12.79 2.92
CA LEU A 248 -9.89 -12.82 3.57
C LEU A 248 -9.52 -14.20 4.13
N ARG A 249 -10.49 -14.88 4.76
CA ARG A 249 -10.27 -16.22 5.32
C ARG A 249 -9.99 -17.29 4.25
N SER A 250 -10.46 -17.09 3.02
CA SER A 250 -10.27 -18.03 1.91
C SER A 250 -9.01 -17.77 1.08
N LEU A 251 -8.33 -16.61 1.27
CA LEU A 251 -7.16 -16.26 0.47
C LEU A 251 -5.91 -17.04 0.89
N PRO A 252 -5.17 -17.61 -0.06
CA PRO A 252 -3.88 -18.28 0.20
C PRO A 252 -2.77 -17.23 0.37
N VAL A 253 -2.81 -16.47 1.46
CA VAL A 253 -1.94 -15.30 1.68
C VAL A 253 -0.45 -15.63 1.55
N GLN A 254 0.00 -16.77 2.08
CA GLN A 254 1.41 -17.16 1.99
C GLN A 254 1.85 -17.46 0.56
N HIS A 255 0.98 -18.12 -0.23
CA HIS A 255 1.23 -18.33 -1.65
C HIS A 255 1.31 -16.98 -2.40
N MET A 256 0.39 -16.05 -2.12
CA MET A 256 0.39 -14.71 -2.73
C MET A 256 1.66 -13.91 -2.36
N ARG A 257 2.13 -14.03 -1.12
CA ARG A 257 3.39 -13.41 -0.69
C ARG A 257 4.59 -14.03 -1.40
N SER A 258 4.63 -15.37 -1.50
CA SER A 258 5.70 -16.07 -2.21
C SER A 258 5.80 -15.65 -3.67
N ALA A 259 4.66 -15.63 -4.39
CA ALA A 259 4.60 -15.15 -5.77
C ALA A 259 5.08 -13.70 -5.92
N ARG A 260 4.68 -12.80 -4.99
CA ARG A 260 5.13 -11.40 -5.01
C ARG A 260 6.64 -11.28 -4.81
N ARG A 261 7.21 -12.03 -3.88
CA ARG A 261 8.68 -12.05 -3.66
C ARG A 261 9.42 -12.51 -4.90
N GLN A 262 8.97 -13.58 -5.53
CA GLN A 262 9.55 -14.15 -6.74
C GLN A 262 9.49 -13.16 -7.91
N ASN A 263 8.33 -12.56 -8.14
CA ASN A 263 8.12 -11.53 -9.15
C ASN A 263 8.99 -10.29 -8.90
N HIS A 264 9.10 -9.85 -7.64
CA HIS A 264 9.98 -8.74 -7.26
C HIS A 264 11.44 -9.06 -7.58
N ALA A 265 11.92 -10.24 -7.20
CA ALA A 265 13.30 -10.68 -7.49
C ALA A 265 13.57 -10.71 -9.00
N CYS A 266 12.63 -11.24 -9.80
CA CYS A 266 12.72 -11.26 -11.25
C CYS A 266 12.86 -9.84 -11.84
N LEU A 267 11.98 -8.91 -11.43
CA LEU A 267 12.06 -7.51 -11.88
C LEU A 267 13.35 -6.83 -11.42
N SER A 268 13.72 -6.95 -10.14
CA SER A 268 14.91 -6.33 -9.57
C SER A 268 16.19 -6.79 -10.30
N GLN A 269 16.29 -8.07 -10.59
CA GLN A 269 17.42 -8.62 -11.33
C GLN A 269 17.46 -8.08 -12.76
N ALA A 270 16.33 -8.07 -13.48
CA ALA A 270 16.25 -7.64 -14.86
C ALA A 270 16.47 -6.13 -15.06
N LEU A 271 16.25 -5.31 -14.01
CA LEU A 271 16.36 -3.85 -14.07
C LEU A 271 17.68 -3.30 -13.49
N ARG A 272 18.50 -4.15 -12.85
CA ARG A 272 19.70 -3.74 -12.09
C ARG A 272 20.70 -2.91 -12.89
N ASP A 273 20.93 -3.26 -14.15
CA ASP A 273 22.01 -2.70 -14.98
C ASP A 273 21.50 -1.64 -15.97
N ILE A 274 20.36 -1.01 -15.69
CA ILE A 274 19.85 0.06 -16.55
C ILE A 274 20.46 1.40 -16.06
N PRO A 275 21.28 2.07 -16.89
CA PRO A 275 21.87 3.35 -16.50
C PRO A 275 20.81 4.40 -16.11
N GLY A 276 21.02 5.11 -15.02
CA GLY A 276 20.10 6.16 -14.51
C GLY A 276 18.79 5.62 -13.93
N LEU A 277 18.73 4.33 -13.61
CA LEU A 277 17.62 3.68 -12.91
C LEU A 277 18.18 2.92 -11.71
N GLU A 278 17.65 3.20 -10.53
CA GLU A 278 17.93 2.48 -9.30
C GLU A 278 16.69 1.69 -8.90
N VAL A 279 16.86 0.45 -8.44
CA VAL A 279 15.79 -0.35 -7.81
C VAL A 279 15.97 -0.29 -6.30
N LEU A 280 14.97 0.17 -5.58
CA LEU A 280 14.99 0.15 -4.11
C LEU A 280 14.95 -1.31 -3.63
N GLN A 281 15.98 -1.69 -2.89
CA GLN A 281 16.13 -3.06 -2.38
C GLN A 281 15.65 -3.18 -0.94
N PRO A 282 15.15 -4.35 -0.53
CA PRO A 282 14.87 -4.62 0.86
C PRO A 282 16.15 -4.62 1.71
N ASP A 283 16.03 -4.25 2.97
CA ASP A 283 17.14 -4.26 3.93
C ASP A 283 17.71 -5.67 4.19
N ASP A 284 16.87 -6.69 4.02
CA ASP A 284 17.20 -8.11 4.11
C ASP A 284 16.26 -8.91 3.18
N GLU A 285 16.77 -9.97 2.57
CA GLU A 285 15.94 -10.82 1.71
C GLU A 285 15.07 -11.81 2.51
N GLN A 286 15.42 -12.08 3.78
CA GLN A 286 14.69 -13.03 4.62
C GLN A 286 13.46 -12.40 5.28
N GLY A 287 12.29 -13.02 5.09
CA GLY A 287 11.04 -12.63 5.76
C GLY A 287 10.35 -11.39 5.20
N ILE A 288 11.00 -10.58 4.39
CA ILE A 288 10.46 -9.39 3.74
C ILE A 288 9.65 -9.78 2.51
N CYS A 289 8.52 -9.11 2.29
CA CYS A 289 7.73 -9.23 1.07
C CYS A 289 7.49 -7.83 0.51
N PRO A 290 8.28 -7.39 -0.47
CA PRO A 290 8.13 -6.08 -1.08
C PRO A 290 6.70 -5.87 -1.59
N PHE A 291 6.15 -4.68 -1.38
CA PHE A 291 4.82 -4.31 -1.88
C PHE A 291 4.78 -4.30 -3.42
N SER A 292 5.85 -3.81 -4.02
CA SER A 292 6.05 -3.64 -5.46
C SER A 292 7.54 -3.50 -5.75
N CYS A 293 7.93 -3.58 -7.01
CA CYS A 293 9.26 -3.20 -7.43
C CYS A 293 9.31 -1.68 -7.62
N VAL A 294 9.96 -0.99 -6.68
CA VAL A 294 10.08 0.47 -6.69
C VAL A 294 11.37 0.84 -7.40
N ILE A 295 11.25 1.64 -8.45
CA ILE A 295 12.38 2.18 -9.22
C ILE A 295 12.46 3.70 -9.04
N VAL A 296 13.68 4.22 -9.01
CA VAL A 296 13.99 5.65 -8.95
C VAL A 296 14.82 6.02 -10.16
N LEU A 297 14.34 6.97 -10.96
CA LEU A 297 15.03 7.46 -12.14
C LEU A 297 15.95 8.63 -11.75
N ASP A 298 16.96 8.89 -12.56
CA ASP A 298 17.91 10.01 -12.35
C ASP A 298 17.26 11.39 -12.46
N THR A 299 16.19 11.53 -13.27
CA THR A 299 15.47 12.79 -13.43
C THR A 299 13.95 12.64 -13.44
N PRO A 300 13.19 13.68 -12.99
CA PRO A 300 11.74 13.71 -13.12
C PRO A 300 11.25 13.61 -14.57
N ALA A 301 11.99 14.19 -15.52
CA ALA A 301 11.63 14.14 -16.94
C ALA A 301 11.70 12.71 -17.48
N ARG A 302 12.75 11.98 -17.13
CA ARG A 302 12.89 10.57 -17.51
C ARG A 302 11.81 9.69 -16.90
N ARG A 303 11.46 9.96 -15.64
CA ARG A 303 10.34 9.28 -14.96
C ARG A 303 9.01 9.55 -15.68
N ALA A 304 8.73 10.80 -16.06
CA ALA A 304 7.51 11.16 -16.79
C ALA A 304 7.46 10.45 -18.16
N TYR A 305 8.54 10.47 -18.91
CA TYR A 305 8.67 9.77 -20.19
C TYR A 305 8.42 8.27 -20.04
N LEU A 306 9.08 7.62 -19.07
CA LEU A 306 8.92 6.19 -18.84
C LEU A 306 7.47 5.86 -18.45
N LEU A 307 6.85 6.64 -17.58
CA LEU A 307 5.46 6.43 -17.14
C LEU A 307 4.48 6.50 -18.32
N GLU A 308 4.61 7.52 -19.17
CA GLU A 308 3.74 7.71 -20.35
C GLU A 308 3.87 6.54 -21.33
N ASN A 309 5.09 6.12 -21.63
CA ASN A 309 5.34 5.01 -22.53
C ASN A 309 4.87 3.66 -21.96
N LEU A 310 5.06 3.41 -20.67
CA LEU A 310 4.52 2.22 -20.01
C LEU A 310 2.98 2.19 -20.05
N ILE A 311 2.30 3.32 -19.81
CA ILE A 311 0.83 3.44 -19.90
C ILE A 311 0.36 3.11 -21.33
N SER A 312 1.06 3.58 -22.37
CA SER A 312 0.71 3.28 -23.76
C SER A 312 0.76 1.77 -24.07
N ARG A 313 1.57 1.04 -23.31
CA ARG A 313 1.71 -0.43 -23.39
C ARG A 313 0.91 -1.19 -22.34
N ARG A 314 -0.07 -0.51 -21.69
CA ARG A 314 -0.98 -1.06 -20.65
C ARG A 314 -0.26 -1.52 -19.38
N VAL A 315 0.89 -0.95 -19.09
CA VAL A 315 1.57 -1.07 -17.80
C VAL A 315 1.30 0.21 -17.02
N TYR A 316 0.67 0.08 -15.84
CA TYR A 316 0.20 1.19 -15.02
C TYR A 316 0.96 1.25 -13.68
N PRO A 317 2.19 1.77 -13.67
CA PRO A 317 2.91 1.97 -12.41
C PRO A 317 2.19 3.00 -11.52
N ALA A 318 2.35 2.86 -10.22
CA ALA A 318 1.88 3.86 -9.28
C ALA A 318 3.00 4.85 -8.91
N VAL A 319 2.62 6.06 -8.52
CA VAL A 319 3.50 7.02 -7.83
C VAL A 319 3.17 6.98 -6.34
N LEU A 320 4.14 6.60 -5.51
CA LEU A 320 3.98 6.43 -4.07
C LEU A 320 4.96 7.34 -3.32
N TRP A 321 4.59 8.56 -2.96
CA TRP A 321 3.31 9.25 -3.17
C TRP A 321 3.59 10.64 -3.73
N PRO A 322 2.66 11.27 -4.47
CA PRO A 322 2.84 12.67 -4.91
C PRO A 322 2.99 13.60 -3.70
N LEU A 323 4.05 14.40 -3.68
CA LEU A 323 4.37 15.35 -2.61
C LEU A 323 4.46 16.80 -3.11
N GLU A 324 3.86 17.09 -4.26
CA GLU A 324 3.83 18.45 -4.85
C GLU A 324 2.99 19.40 -4.00
N THR A 325 1.86 18.92 -3.48
CA THR A 325 0.93 19.69 -2.63
C THR A 325 0.70 18.95 -1.31
N PRO A 326 1.68 19.02 -0.38
CA PRO A 326 1.57 18.31 0.88
C PRO A 326 0.51 18.92 1.79
N VAL A 327 -0.17 18.09 2.57
CA VAL A 327 -1.19 18.50 3.56
C VAL A 327 -0.60 19.26 4.74
N CYS A 328 0.63 18.91 5.11
CA CYS A 328 1.40 19.58 6.15
C CYS A 328 2.60 20.26 5.50
N GLU A 329 2.92 21.48 5.97
CA GLU A 329 4.12 22.18 5.57
C GLU A 329 5.39 21.52 6.15
N GLY A 330 6.55 21.81 5.54
CA GLY A 330 7.84 21.33 6.05
C GLY A 330 8.30 19.99 5.45
N VAL A 331 7.69 19.53 4.33
CA VAL A 331 8.25 18.40 3.58
C VAL A 331 9.61 18.80 2.97
N PRO A 332 10.69 18.07 3.28
CA PRO A 332 12.02 18.36 2.75
C PRO A 332 12.06 18.35 1.21
N PRO A 333 12.87 19.23 0.58
CA PRO A 333 13.01 19.26 -0.87
C PRO A 333 13.46 17.92 -1.48
N GLU A 334 14.36 17.20 -0.81
CA GLU A 334 14.87 15.89 -1.21
C GLU A 334 13.76 14.83 -1.26
N HIS A 335 12.77 14.87 -0.36
CA HIS A 335 11.63 13.96 -0.38
C HIS A 335 10.68 14.27 -1.54
N ARG A 336 10.49 15.55 -1.88
CA ARG A 336 9.72 15.93 -3.06
C ARG A 336 10.42 15.47 -4.34
N GLU A 337 11.74 15.62 -4.38
CA GLU A 337 12.53 15.19 -5.52
C GLU A 337 12.51 13.67 -5.68
N LEU A 338 12.66 12.90 -4.60
CA LEU A 338 12.50 11.44 -4.61
C LEU A 338 11.11 11.05 -5.15
N SER A 339 10.05 11.68 -4.66
CA SER A 339 8.67 11.46 -5.11
C SER A 339 8.49 11.68 -6.62
N ARG A 340 9.15 12.70 -7.18
CA ARG A 340 9.09 13.04 -8.61
C ARG A 340 9.83 12.06 -9.50
N ARG A 341 10.80 11.32 -8.96
CA ARG A 341 11.65 10.41 -9.71
C ARG A 341 11.24 8.95 -9.60
N MET A 342 10.34 8.61 -8.67
CA MET A 342 10.01 7.21 -8.40
C MET A 342 8.80 6.71 -9.19
N LEU A 343 8.81 5.39 -9.48
CA LEU A 343 7.68 4.60 -9.94
C LEU A 343 7.63 3.28 -9.16
N SER A 344 6.42 2.84 -8.88
CA SER A 344 6.12 1.56 -8.22
C SER A 344 5.50 0.61 -9.23
N ILE A 345 6.23 -0.42 -9.63
CA ILE A 345 5.79 -1.42 -10.61
C ILE A 345 5.18 -2.60 -9.85
N HIS A 346 3.94 -2.93 -10.17
CA HIS A 346 3.23 -4.02 -9.52
C HIS A 346 3.90 -5.38 -9.81
N CYS A 347 4.06 -6.20 -8.78
CA CYS A 347 4.66 -7.54 -8.89
C CYS A 347 3.89 -8.59 -8.07
N ASP A 348 2.62 -8.32 -7.77
CA ASP A 348 1.79 -9.20 -6.93
C ASP A 348 1.36 -10.49 -7.65
N ALA A 349 0.68 -11.37 -6.92
CA ALA A 349 0.29 -12.71 -7.38
C ALA A 349 -0.70 -12.74 -8.57
N ARG A 350 -1.11 -11.59 -9.10
CA ARG A 350 -1.86 -11.50 -10.36
C ARG A 350 -1.00 -11.82 -11.59
N TYR A 351 0.30 -11.77 -11.47
CA TYR A 351 1.25 -11.82 -12.57
C TYR A 351 2.18 -13.01 -12.46
N SER A 352 2.57 -13.53 -13.62
CA SER A 352 3.55 -14.59 -13.78
C SER A 352 4.96 -14.02 -13.96
N GLU A 353 5.99 -14.86 -13.93
CA GLU A 353 7.37 -14.48 -14.30
C GLU A 353 7.45 -13.99 -15.76
N ALA A 354 6.67 -14.56 -16.68
CA ALA A 354 6.61 -14.11 -18.07
C ALA A 354 6.06 -12.67 -18.16
N ASP A 355 5.05 -12.33 -17.35
CA ASP A 355 4.55 -10.95 -17.23
C ASP A 355 5.64 -10.02 -16.72
N MET A 356 6.43 -10.45 -15.71
CA MET A 356 7.54 -9.66 -15.18
C MET A 356 8.65 -9.46 -16.22
N ALA A 357 9.00 -10.50 -16.98
CA ALA A 357 9.97 -10.39 -18.06
C ALA A 357 9.50 -9.42 -19.17
N ARG A 358 8.21 -9.45 -19.52
CA ARG A 358 7.59 -8.51 -20.46
C ARG A 358 7.69 -7.06 -19.95
N VAL A 359 7.34 -6.82 -18.70
CA VAL A 359 7.41 -5.48 -18.09
C VAL A 359 8.85 -4.99 -18.02
N ALA A 360 9.79 -5.83 -17.60
CA ALA A 360 11.22 -5.49 -17.57
C ALA A 360 11.76 -5.14 -18.96
N GLY A 361 11.34 -5.88 -20.00
CA GLY A 361 11.68 -5.58 -21.40
C GLY A 361 11.22 -4.19 -21.82
N LEU A 362 9.96 -3.82 -21.50
CA LEU A 362 9.43 -2.48 -21.80
C LEU A 362 10.17 -1.38 -21.04
N VAL A 363 10.45 -1.58 -19.75
CA VAL A 363 11.21 -0.60 -18.95
C VAL A 363 12.59 -0.40 -19.55
N ARG A 364 13.27 -1.47 -19.97
CA ARG A 364 14.60 -1.40 -20.62
C ARG A 364 14.52 -0.70 -21.97
N GLU A 365 13.56 -1.07 -22.83
CA GLU A 365 13.32 -0.46 -24.15
C GLU A 365 13.21 1.05 -24.03
N PHE A 366 12.29 1.52 -23.19
CA PHE A 366 12.01 2.96 -23.03
C PHE A 366 13.12 3.69 -22.26
N SER A 367 13.81 3.03 -21.34
CA SER A 367 14.95 3.63 -20.65
C SER A 367 16.14 3.87 -21.57
N ILE A 368 16.37 3.00 -22.57
CA ILE A 368 17.42 3.15 -23.59
C ILE A 368 17.00 4.20 -24.64
N ALA A 369 15.73 4.21 -25.03
CA ALA A 369 15.20 5.15 -26.03
C ALA A 369 15.11 6.60 -25.52
N TYR A 370 15.21 6.85 -24.21
CA TYR A 370 15.16 8.18 -23.65
C TYR A 370 16.39 9.01 -24.08
N ALA A 371 16.18 9.98 -24.95
CA ALA A 371 17.16 11.00 -25.27
C ALA A 371 16.82 12.26 -24.47
N PRO A 372 17.69 12.73 -23.56
CA PRO A 372 17.44 13.98 -22.85
C PRO A 372 17.33 15.12 -23.87
N GLN A 373 16.25 15.89 -23.82
CA GLN A 373 16.14 17.11 -24.62
C GLN A 373 17.31 18.02 -24.20
N ARG A 374 18.24 18.26 -25.11
CA ARG A 374 19.24 19.31 -24.94
C ARG A 374 18.44 20.61 -24.93
N HIS A 375 18.21 21.20 -23.76
CA HIS A 375 17.81 22.57 -23.69
C HIS A 375 18.94 23.37 -24.31
N GLY A 376 18.67 23.87 -25.52
CA GLY A 376 19.59 24.78 -26.17
C GLY A 376 19.81 25.96 -25.26
N GLU A 377 21.08 26.22 -24.94
CA GLU A 377 21.52 27.48 -24.42
C GLU A 377 21.10 28.53 -25.46
N ALA A 378 20.17 29.41 -25.08
CA ALA A 378 19.82 30.62 -25.79
C ALA A 378 20.03 31.81 -24.83
#